data_7108e678426661b1229e4d93f719ef73
#
_entry.id   7108e678426661b1229e4d93f719ef73
#
_cell.length_a   1.000
_cell.length_b   1.000
_cell.length_c   1.000
_cell.angle_alpha   90.00
_cell.angle_beta   90.00
_cell.angle_gamma   90.00
#
_symmetry.space_group_name_H-M   'P 1'
#
loop_
_entity.id
_entity.type
_entity.pdbx_description
1 polymer ?
#
loop_
_entity_poly.entity_id
_entity_poly.type
_entity_poly.pdbx_seq_one_letter_code
_entity_poly.pdbx_strand_id
1 'polypeptide(L)'
;MSSMKTIISRITILLIVISFTACNVNVVYDENKEVNQESWKTTDKLYYEIDVKDTLKTYKLAINIRNTVEYPYSNIYFYMNTILPDGKVTKRDTIECYLAYPDGTWKGKGNSRIKDNRFWIAKNVKFNQIGKYTFELRQA
;
A
#
# COMPACT_ATOMS: atom_id res chain seq x y z
N MET A 1 19.00 -51.41 4.66
CA MET A 1 18.49 -50.39 5.61
C MET A 1 19.26 -49.07 5.61
N SER A 2 20.56 -49.05 5.36
CA SER A 2 21.38 -47.82 5.28
C SER A 2 21.01 -46.89 4.08
N SER A 3 20.83 -47.47 2.88
CA SER A 3 20.55 -46.73 1.64
C SER A 3 19.21 -45.96 1.69
N MET A 4 18.19 -46.54 2.27
CA MET A 4 16.85 -45.92 2.35
C MET A 4 16.82 -44.71 3.29
N LYS A 5 17.56 -44.73 4.39
CA LYS A 5 17.71 -43.61 5.32
C LYS A 5 18.40 -42.43 4.64
N THR A 6 19.41 -42.70 3.81
CA THR A 6 20.16 -41.68 3.05
C THR A 6 19.29 -41.04 1.98
N ILE A 7 18.43 -41.83 1.31
CA ILE A 7 17.50 -41.29 0.31
C ILE A 7 16.44 -40.42 0.97
N ILE A 8 15.85 -40.86 2.07
CA ILE A 8 14.86 -40.09 2.83
C ILE A 8 15.46 -38.78 3.32
N SER A 9 16.69 -38.79 3.87
CA SER A 9 17.39 -37.60 4.32
C SER A 9 17.62 -36.58 3.18
N ARG A 10 18.02 -37.05 1.99
CA ARG A 10 18.24 -36.20 0.82
C ARG A 10 16.92 -35.56 0.31
N ILE A 11 15.82 -36.34 0.32
CA ILE A 11 14.50 -35.85 -0.07
C ILE A 11 13.99 -34.78 0.93
N THR A 12 14.21 -35.00 2.23
CA THR A 12 13.82 -34.05 3.28
C THR A 12 14.58 -32.73 3.14
N ILE A 13 15.91 -32.81 2.88
CA ILE A 13 16.74 -31.60 2.63
C ILE A 13 16.27 -30.86 1.39
N LEU A 14 15.95 -31.56 0.30
CA LEU A 14 15.45 -30.96 -0.93
C LEU A 14 14.10 -30.25 -0.73
N LEU A 15 13.19 -30.84 0.05
CA LEU A 15 11.90 -30.24 0.41
C LEU A 15 12.05 -28.97 1.26
N ILE A 16 13.01 -28.94 2.18
CA ILE A 16 13.29 -27.75 3.01
C ILE A 16 13.84 -26.61 2.16
N VAL A 17 14.71 -26.87 1.17
CA VAL A 17 15.28 -25.85 0.28
C VAL A 17 14.23 -25.20 -0.59
N ILE A 18 13.21 -25.93 -1.04
CA ILE A 18 12.12 -25.40 -1.88
C ILE A 18 11.19 -24.45 -1.09
N SER A 19 11.13 -24.59 0.23
CA SER A 19 10.27 -23.78 1.09
C SER A 19 10.71 -22.31 1.22
N PHE A 20 11.93 -21.94 0.78
CA PHE A 20 12.48 -20.59 0.90
C PHE A 20 12.29 -19.70 -0.34
N THR A 21 11.55 -20.15 -1.36
CA THR A 21 11.16 -19.26 -2.45
C THR A 21 9.98 -18.39 -2.02
N ALA A 22 10.19 -17.53 -1.03
CA ALA A 22 9.26 -16.49 -0.66
C ALA A 22 9.16 -15.50 -1.84
N CYS A 23 7.94 -15.29 -2.32
CA CYS A 23 7.61 -14.29 -3.32
C CYS A 23 8.00 -12.91 -2.78
N ASN A 24 9.17 -12.39 -3.15
CA ASN A 24 9.57 -11.02 -2.86
C ASN A 24 8.73 -10.07 -3.70
N VAL A 25 7.67 -9.53 -3.13
CA VAL A 25 7.03 -8.33 -3.67
C VAL A 25 8.04 -7.21 -3.49
N ASN A 26 8.62 -6.72 -4.58
CA ASN A 26 9.50 -5.56 -4.55
C ASN A 26 8.68 -4.32 -4.17
N VAL A 27 8.63 -4.02 -2.87
CA VAL A 27 8.11 -2.76 -2.37
C VAL A 27 9.18 -1.70 -2.57
N VAL A 28 8.91 -0.72 -3.43
CA VAL A 28 9.85 0.37 -3.73
C VAL A 28 9.72 1.50 -2.71
N TYR A 29 8.51 1.65 -2.15
CA TYR A 29 8.18 2.69 -1.19
C TYR A 29 7.01 2.23 -0.32
N ASP A 30 7.13 2.41 0.99
CA ASP A 30 6.06 2.22 1.98
C ASP A 30 6.33 3.15 3.16
N GLU A 31 5.49 4.16 3.34
CA GLU A 31 5.58 5.13 4.42
C GLU A 31 4.21 5.30 5.06
N ASN A 32 4.17 5.29 6.39
CA ASN A 32 2.97 5.55 7.16
C ASN A 32 3.08 6.92 7.85
N LYS A 33 2.02 7.71 7.77
CA LYS A 33 1.87 8.98 8.49
C LYS A 33 0.67 8.90 9.40
N GLU A 34 0.88 9.23 10.66
CA GLU A 34 -0.21 9.35 11.63
C GLU A 34 -0.96 10.64 11.40
N VAL A 35 -2.28 10.55 11.52
CA VAL A 35 -3.16 11.71 11.54
C VAL A 35 -3.36 12.14 12.99
N ASN A 36 -3.11 13.42 13.26
CA ASN A 36 -3.09 13.94 14.61
C ASN A 36 -4.45 13.75 15.31
N GLN A 37 -4.43 13.22 16.53
CA GLN A 37 -5.60 12.98 17.38
C GLN A 37 -6.70 12.11 16.72
N GLU A 38 -6.32 11.19 15.83
CA GLU A 38 -7.25 10.33 15.07
C GLU A 38 -8.29 11.11 14.24
N SER A 39 -8.07 12.43 14.06
CA SER A 39 -8.95 13.31 13.31
C SER A 39 -8.18 14.03 12.21
N TRP A 40 -8.44 13.66 10.96
CA TRP A 40 -7.82 14.31 9.81
C TRP A 40 -8.68 15.48 9.35
N LYS A 41 -8.18 16.69 9.56
CA LYS A 41 -8.87 17.90 9.10
C LYS A 41 -8.73 18.04 7.57
N THR A 42 -9.77 18.54 6.92
CA THR A 42 -9.77 18.79 5.47
C THR A 42 -8.70 19.78 5.02
N THR A 43 -8.19 20.60 5.95
CA THR A 43 -7.09 21.56 5.72
C THR A 43 -5.72 20.88 5.77
N ASP A 44 -5.60 19.71 6.41
CA ASP A 44 -4.32 19.07 6.65
C ASP A 44 -3.93 18.23 5.43
N LYS A 45 -2.72 18.45 4.96
CA LYS A 45 -2.16 17.78 3.81
C LYS A 45 -1.08 16.79 4.25
N LEU A 46 -1.11 15.62 3.67
CA LEU A 46 -0.05 14.63 3.80
C LEU A 46 0.76 14.58 2.51
N TYR A 47 2.07 14.57 2.63
CA TYR A 47 2.99 14.50 1.50
C TYR A 47 3.79 13.22 1.56
N TYR A 48 3.83 12.49 0.45
CA TYR A 48 4.60 11.26 0.28
C TYR A 48 5.57 11.46 -0.88
N GLU A 49 6.86 11.39 -0.60
CA GLU A 49 7.91 11.62 -1.58
C GLU A 49 8.54 10.30 -2.02
N ILE A 50 8.55 10.04 -3.32
CA ILE A 50 9.22 8.87 -3.90
C ILE A 50 10.29 9.32 -4.88
N ASP A 51 11.43 8.62 -4.88
CA ASP A 51 12.52 8.85 -5.83
C ASP A 51 12.47 7.79 -6.95
N VAL A 52 11.99 8.20 -8.11
CA VAL A 52 11.90 7.34 -9.30
C VAL A 52 13.25 7.29 -9.99
N LYS A 53 13.88 6.12 -10.00
CA LYS A 53 15.20 5.87 -10.60
C LYS A 53 15.13 5.19 -11.97
N ASP A 54 13.99 4.62 -12.31
CA ASP A 54 13.81 3.83 -13.53
C ASP A 54 12.43 4.09 -14.13
N THR A 55 12.40 4.71 -15.31
CA THR A 55 11.17 5.03 -16.04
C THR A 55 10.67 3.89 -16.93
N LEU A 56 11.46 2.83 -17.11
CA LEU A 56 11.07 1.67 -17.91
C LEU A 56 10.17 0.72 -17.12
N LYS A 57 10.24 0.78 -15.80
CA LYS A 57 9.43 -0.05 -14.91
C LYS A 57 7.98 0.42 -14.83
N THR A 58 7.12 -0.54 -14.61
CA THR A 58 5.71 -0.31 -14.30
C THR A 58 5.48 -0.53 -12.80
N TYR A 59 4.78 0.40 -12.18
CA TYR A 59 4.53 0.41 -10.75
C TYR A 59 3.04 0.19 -10.45
N LYS A 60 2.77 -0.24 -9.23
CA LYS A 60 1.42 -0.29 -8.66
C LYS A 60 1.36 0.71 -7.53
N LEU A 61 0.29 1.49 -7.49
CA LEU A 61 0.06 2.48 -6.45
C LEU A 61 -1.10 2.04 -5.57
N ALA A 62 -0.88 2.01 -4.27
CA ALA A 62 -1.91 1.72 -3.28
C ALA A 62 -1.89 2.74 -2.14
N ILE A 63 -3.06 2.99 -1.56
CA ILE A 63 -3.20 3.69 -0.27
C ILE A 63 -3.49 2.64 0.80
N ASN A 64 -2.70 2.65 1.87
CA ASN A 64 -2.98 1.89 3.07
C ASN A 64 -3.69 2.81 4.08
N ILE A 65 -4.82 2.37 4.61
CA ILE A 65 -5.60 3.12 5.58
C ILE A 65 -5.78 2.25 6.82
N ARG A 66 -5.32 2.77 7.95
CA ARG A 66 -5.59 2.20 9.25
C ARG A 66 -6.64 3.06 9.95
N ASN A 67 -7.79 2.48 10.24
CA ASN A 67 -8.85 3.16 10.97
C ASN A 67 -9.23 2.41 12.24
N THR A 68 -9.76 3.14 13.21
CA THR A 68 -10.42 2.54 14.38
C THR A 68 -11.83 2.08 14.00
N VAL A 69 -12.39 1.15 14.76
CA VAL A 69 -13.79 0.72 14.58
C VAL A 69 -14.80 1.78 15.01
N GLU A 70 -14.34 2.86 15.66
CA GLU A 70 -15.14 4.01 16.08
C GLU A 70 -15.29 5.06 14.96
N TYR A 71 -14.58 4.86 13.82
CA TYR A 71 -14.74 5.76 12.67
C TYR A 71 -16.20 5.73 12.17
N PRO A 72 -16.89 6.88 12.10
CA PRO A 72 -18.34 6.91 11.97
C PRO A 72 -18.87 6.68 10.57
N TYR A 73 -17.99 6.55 9.55
CA TYR A 73 -18.40 6.43 8.15
C TYR A 73 -17.95 5.09 7.55
N SER A 74 -18.69 4.64 6.55
CA SER A 74 -18.38 3.42 5.79
C SER A 74 -17.32 3.62 4.70
N ASN A 75 -16.99 4.88 4.37
CA ASN A 75 -16.01 5.25 3.34
C ASN A 75 -15.22 6.48 3.77
N ILE A 76 -14.18 6.78 2.99
CA ILE A 76 -13.42 8.03 3.10
C ILE A 76 -13.04 8.48 1.70
N TYR A 77 -13.12 9.79 1.46
CA TYR A 77 -12.70 10.43 0.21
C TYR A 77 -11.39 11.16 0.40
N PHE A 78 -10.54 11.08 -0.63
CA PHE A 78 -9.30 11.82 -0.71
C PHE A 78 -9.23 12.62 -1.99
N TYR A 79 -8.66 13.80 -1.89
CA TYR A 79 -8.08 14.49 -3.03
C TYR A 79 -6.60 14.17 -3.11
N MET A 80 -6.13 13.77 -4.29
CA MET A 80 -4.74 13.51 -4.56
C MET A 80 -4.23 14.39 -5.70
N ASN A 81 -3.13 15.10 -5.48
CA ASN A 81 -2.34 15.74 -6.52
C ASN A 81 -0.98 15.05 -6.60
N THR A 82 -0.39 15.02 -7.79
CA THR A 82 0.99 14.57 -7.97
C THR A 82 1.83 15.75 -8.42
N ILE A 83 2.91 16.03 -7.69
CA ILE A 83 3.91 17.02 -8.05
C ILE A 83 5.04 16.26 -8.73
N LEU A 84 5.34 16.63 -9.97
CA LEU A 84 6.36 16.03 -10.81
C LEU A 84 7.77 16.54 -10.44
N PRO A 85 8.85 15.87 -10.86
CA PRO A 85 10.22 16.34 -10.62
C PRO A 85 10.52 17.73 -11.16
N ASP A 86 9.81 18.17 -12.19
CA ASP A 86 9.91 19.53 -12.77
C ASP A 86 9.06 20.58 -12.03
N GLY A 87 8.40 20.20 -10.94
CA GLY A 87 7.53 21.06 -10.13
C GLY A 87 6.11 21.23 -10.65
N LYS A 88 5.77 20.66 -11.80
CA LYS A 88 4.40 20.70 -12.30
C LYS A 88 3.47 19.85 -11.44
N VAL A 89 2.26 20.37 -11.23
CA VAL A 89 1.22 19.69 -10.47
C VAL A 89 0.19 19.11 -11.43
N THR A 90 -0.13 17.82 -11.27
CA THR A 90 -1.17 17.17 -12.07
C THR A 90 -2.56 17.67 -11.67
N LYS A 91 -3.55 17.36 -12.54
CA LYS A 91 -4.96 17.55 -12.19
C LYS A 91 -5.28 16.75 -10.92
N ARG A 92 -6.11 17.33 -10.06
CA ARG A 92 -6.60 16.69 -8.84
C ARG A 92 -7.44 15.45 -9.19
N ASP A 93 -7.09 14.34 -8.57
CA ASP A 93 -7.90 13.11 -8.57
C ASP A 93 -8.71 13.03 -7.27
N THR A 94 -9.93 12.50 -7.38
CA THR A 94 -10.77 12.16 -6.24
C THR A 94 -10.81 10.66 -6.09
N ILE A 95 -10.45 10.17 -4.91
CA ILE A 95 -10.35 8.74 -4.62
C ILE A 95 -11.32 8.42 -3.50
N GLU A 96 -12.21 7.46 -3.73
CA GLU A 96 -13.12 6.92 -2.72
C GLU A 96 -12.60 5.57 -2.23
N CYS A 97 -12.53 5.40 -0.92
CA CYS A 97 -12.13 4.16 -0.26
C CYS A 97 -13.25 3.65 0.65
N TYR A 98 -13.84 2.52 0.29
CA TYR A 98 -14.90 1.89 1.09
C TYR A 98 -14.28 1.04 2.20
N LEU A 99 -14.43 1.49 3.45
CA LEU A 99 -13.89 0.87 4.66
C LEU A 99 -14.79 -0.22 5.21
N ALA A 100 -16.11 -0.11 4.98
CA ALA A 100 -17.12 -1.08 5.43
C ALA A 100 -18.03 -1.54 4.28
N TYR A 101 -18.71 -2.65 4.50
CA TYR A 101 -19.80 -3.14 3.67
C TYR A 101 -21.10 -2.42 4.02
N PRO A 102 -22.16 -2.53 3.17
CA PRO A 102 -23.47 -1.92 3.46
C PRO A 102 -24.14 -2.42 4.76
N ASP A 103 -23.78 -3.61 5.22
CA ASP A 103 -24.26 -4.18 6.49
C ASP A 103 -23.51 -3.67 7.73
N GLY A 104 -22.52 -2.77 7.52
CA GLY A 104 -21.68 -2.19 8.58
C GLY A 104 -20.44 -3.02 8.92
N THR A 105 -20.26 -4.19 8.33
CA THR A 105 -19.06 -5.02 8.56
C THR A 105 -17.83 -4.37 7.95
N TRP A 106 -16.75 -4.26 8.72
CA TRP A 106 -15.48 -3.70 8.25
C TRP A 106 -14.81 -4.58 7.20
N LYS A 107 -14.34 -3.98 6.11
CA LYS A 107 -13.59 -4.68 5.05
C LYS A 107 -12.15 -4.97 5.45
N GLY A 108 -11.56 -4.09 6.26
CA GLY A 108 -10.18 -4.19 6.71
C GLY A 108 -9.93 -5.40 7.60
N LYS A 109 -8.70 -5.88 7.58
CA LYS A 109 -8.20 -6.92 8.47
C LYS A 109 -7.66 -6.30 9.76
N GLY A 110 -7.67 -7.05 10.85
CA GLY A 110 -7.12 -6.57 12.12
C GLY A 110 -7.88 -7.13 13.31
N ASN A 111 -7.78 -6.42 14.44
CA ASN A 111 -8.40 -6.83 15.70
C ASN A 111 -9.76 -6.14 15.92
N SER A 112 -10.26 -6.22 17.16
CA SER A 112 -11.55 -5.62 17.56
C SER A 112 -11.57 -4.08 17.56
N ARG A 113 -10.41 -3.42 17.54
CA ARG A 113 -10.29 -1.95 17.66
C ARG A 113 -9.77 -1.28 16.41
N ILE A 114 -8.90 -1.95 15.63
CA ILE A 114 -8.17 -1.36 14.50
C ILE A 114 -8.34 -2.22 13.27
N LYS A 115 -8.57 -1.59 12.13
CA LYS A 115 -8.71 -2.21 10.80
C LYS A 115 -7.68 -1.64 9.83
N ASP A 116 -6.93 -2.53 9.17
CA ASP A 116 -5.98 -2.22 8.10
C ASP A 116 -6.62 -2.51 6.75
N ASN A 117 -6.62 -1.52 5.89
CA ASN A 117 -7.18 -1.58 4.55
C ASN A 117 -6.09 -1.25 3.54
N ARG A 118 -6.11 -1.92 2.37
CA ARG A 118 -5.27 -1.58 1.22
C ARG A 118 -6.13 -1.35 -0.01
N PHE A 119 -6.02 -0.18 -0.60
CA PHE A 119 -6.75 0.22 -1.79
C PHE A 119 -5.78 0.43 -2.95
N TRP A 120 -5.94 -0.38 -4.00
CA TRP A 120 -5.18 -0.22 -5.24
C TRP A 120 -5.77 0.93 -6.05
N ILE A 121 -5.03 2.04 -6.17
CA ILE A 121 -5.45 3.24 -6.91
C ILE A 121 -5.12 3.06 -8.39
N ALA A 122 -3.92 2.56 -8.69
CA ALA A 122 -3.46 2.32 -10.04
C ALA A 122 -2.56 1.09 -10.10
N LYS A 123 -2.71 0.29 -11.17
CA LYS A 123 -1.99 -0.98 -11.35
C LYS A 123 -0.86 -0.93 -12.36
N ASN A 124 -0.86 0.05 -13.26
CA ASN A 124 0.11 0.15 -14.37
C ASN A 124 0.61 1.59 -14.49
N VAL A 125 1.22 2.10 -13.42
CA VAL A 125 1.76 3.46 -13.41
C VAL A 125 3.13 3.45 -14.07
N LYS A 126 3.32 4.30 -15.07
CA LYS A 126 4.63 4.62 -15.66
C LYS A 126 4.98 6.05 -15.32
N PHE A 127 6.15 6.24 -14.78
CA PHE A 127 6.69 7.56 -14.54
C PHE A 127 7.53 8.00 -15.74
N ASN A 128 7.28 9.21 -16.25
CA ASN A 128 7.91 9.69 -17.47
C ASN A 128 9.24 10.43 -17.23
N GLN A 129 9.57 10.70 -15.97
CA GLN A 129 10.77 11.43 -15.57
C GLN A 129 11.46 10.70 -14.43
N ILE A 130 12.78 10.69 -14.44
CA ILE A 130 13.58 10.31 -13.28
C ILE A 130 13.57 11.47 -12.29
N GLY A 131 13.51 11.17 -10.99
CA GLY A 131 13.57 12.17 -9.93
C GLY A 131 12.47 12.02 -8.90
N LYS A 132 12.32 13.05 -8.08
CA LYS A 132 11.42 13.06 -6.94
C LYS A 132 9.99 13.42 -7.38
N TYR A 133 9.06 12.50 -7.12
CA TYR A 133 7.62 12.73 -7.21
C TYR A 133 7.06 12.90 -5.81
N THR A 134 6.15 13.86 -5.64
CA THR A 134 5.45 14.07 -4.37
C THR A 134 3.95 13.86 -4.58
N PHE A 135 3.38 12.94 -3.82
CA PHE A 135 1.93 12.76 -3.74
C PHE A 135 1.40 13.58 -2.58
N GLU A 136 0.57 14.56 -2.88
CA GLU A 136 -0.16 15.33 -1.89
C GLU A 136 -1.55 14.73 -1.71
N LEU A 137 -1.85 14.27 -0.50
CA LEU A 137 -3.17 13.77 -0.12
C LEU A 137 -3.80 14.70 0.90
N ARG A 138 -5.11 14.91 0.76
CA ARG A 138 -5.94 15.54 1.78
C ARG A 138 -7.32 14.88 1.80
N GLN A 139 -7.98 14.92 2.95
CA GLN A 139 -9.36 14.51 3.06
C GLN A 139 -10.25 15.45 2.23
N ALA A 140 -11.26 14.87 1.54
CA ALA A 140 -12.22 15.62 0.74
C ALA A 140 -13.44 16.01 1.57
#